data_77d82d1ce765034632dbe6c29a0cf597
#
_entry.id   77d82d1ce765034632dbe6c29a0cf597
#
_cell.length_a   1.000
_cell.length_b   1.000
_cell.length_c   1.000
_cell.angle_alpha   90.00
_cell.angle_beta   90.00
_cell.angle_gamma   90.00
#
_symmetry.space_group_name_H-M   'P 1'
#
loop_
_entity.id
_entity.type
_entity.pdbx_description
1 polymer ?
#
loop_
_entity_poly.entity_id
_entity_poly.type
_entity_poly.pdbx_seq_one_letter_code
_entity_poly.pdbx_strand_id
1 'polypeptide(L)'
;MEEKTMLSQGEWRIMNLLWKKKNRTIMEMVEDFAGVTDWDKHTLIVMLKRMEAKGVVAYETVGRAKHYYPVGKQADFVQQETKSFLDRVYRG
;
A
#
# COMPACT_ATOMS: atom_id res chain seq x y z
N MET A 1 19.00 -0.49 -4.79
CA MET A 1 18.58 -0.47 -4.83
C MET A 1 17.51 -0.30 -4.70
N GLU A 2 16.80 -0.28 -4.90
CA GLU A 2 15.89 -0.04 -4.86
C GLU A 2 14.90 -0.75 -4.38
N GLU A 3 14.93 -1.38 -3.55
CA GLU A 3 13.99 -2.08 -2.90
C GLU A 3 13.01 -1.26 -2.20
N LYS A 4 13.10 0.01 -2.17
CA LYS A 4 12.14 0.81 -1.48
C LYS A 4 10.77 0.73 -2.07
N THR A 5 10.63 0.17 -3.27
CA THR A 5 9.32 -0.03 -3.84
C THR A 5 8.80 -1.44 -3.66
N MET A 6 9.60 -2.30 -3.01
CA MET A 6 9.13 -3.64 -2.73
C MET A 6 8.11 -3.61 -1.60
N LEU A 7 6.99 -4.24 -1.82
CA LEU A 7 5.88 -4.22 -0.88
C LEU A 7 5.69 -5.59 -0.26
N SER A 8 5.39 -5.61 1.03
CA SER A 8 5.00 -6.85 1.70
C SER A 8 3.61 -7.24 1.22
N GLN A 9 3.21 -8.47 1.54
CA GLN A 9 1.90 -8.94 1.13
C GLN A 9 0.80 -8.08 1.70
N GLY A 10 0.95 -7.66 2.97
CA GLY A 10 -0.03 -6.77 3.57
C GLY A 10 -0.08 -5.41 2.91
N GLU A 11 1.08 -4.89 2.56
CA GLU A 11 1.14 -3.59 1.89
C GLU A 11 0.49 -3.65 0.52
N TRP A 12 0.64 -4.79 -0.19
CA TRP A 12 -0.03 -4.97 -1.46
C TRP A 12 -1.54 -4.91 -1.31
N ARG A 13 -2.07 -5.46 -0.23
CA ARG A 13 -3.51 -5.39 0.02
C ARG A 13 -3.97 -3.94 0.15
N ILE A 14 -3.20 -3.13 0.87
CA ILE A 14 -3.56 -1.72 1.03
C ILE A 14 -3.47 -0.99 -0.30
N MET A 15 -2.40 -1.23 -1.07
CA MET A 15 -2.25 -0.57 -2.35
C MET A 15 -3.39 -0.94 -3.30
N ASN A 16 -3.76 -2.21 -3.34
CA ASN A 16 -4.85 -2.64 -4.20
C ASN A 16 -6.16 -1.96 -3.83
N LEU A 17 -6.40 -1.79 -2.53
CA LEU A 17 -7.58 -1.08 -2.08
C LEU A 17 -7.56 0.37 -2.53
N LEU A 18 -6.42 1.03 -2.38
CA LEU A 18 -6.31 2.45 -2.72
C LEU A 18 -6.40 2.70 -4.22
N TRP A 19 -5.91 1.77 -5.03
CA TRP A 19 -6.07 1.90 -6.48
C TRP A 19 -7.53 1.76 -6.87
N LYS A 20 -8.29 0.98 -6.10
CA LYS A 20 -9.69 0.76 -6.40
C LYS A 20 -10.58 1.86 -5.81
N LYS A 21 -10.29 2.26 -4.59
CA LYS A 21 -11.08 3.26 -3.89
C LYS A 21 -10.20 4.39 -3.42
N LYS A 22 -9.94 5.35 -4.25
CA LYS A 22 -9.04 6.44 -3.93
C LYS A 22 -9.43 7.17 -2.66
N ASN A 23 -8.46 7.73 -1.98
CA ASN A 23 -8.66 8.64 -0.84
C ASN A 23 -9.47 8.01 0.29
N ARG A 24 -8.89 6.99 0.90
CA ARG A 24 -9.54 6.33 2.04
C ARG A 24 -8.93 6.82 3.34
N THR A 25 -9.77 7.03 4.35
CA THR A 25 -9.29 7.31 5.69
C THR A 25 -8.95 6.00 6.39
N ILE A 26 -8.22 6.11 7.52
CA ILE A 26 -7.87 4.92 8.29
C ILE A 26 -9.12 4.18 8.76
N MET A 27 -10.13 4.91 9.24
CA MET A 27 -11.35 4.27 9.71
C MET A 27 -12.08 3.56 8.58
N GLU A 28 -12.08 4.15 7.39
CA GLU A 28 -12.68 3.50 6.24
C GLU A 28 -11.94 2.22 5.88
N MET A 29 -10.61 2.26 5.99
CA MET A 29 -9.81 1.07 5.70
C MET A 29 -10.03 -0.02 6.74
N VAL A 30 -10.22 0.34 7.99
CA VAL A 30 -10.55 -0.65 9.01
C VAL A 30 -11.82 -1.39 8.60
N GLU A 31 -12.81 -0.66 8.13
CA GLU A 31 -14.05 -1.28 7.67
C GLU A 31 -13.85 -2.11 6.42
N ASP A 32 -13.06 -1.59 5.49
CA ASP A 32 -12.83 -2.29 4.23
C ASP A 32 -12.15 -3.64 4.43
N PHE A 33 -11.28 -3.73 5.43
CA PHE A 33 -10.55 -4.97 5.68
C PHE A 33 -11.19 -5.85 6.75
N ALA A 34 -12.30 -5.40 7.33
CA ALA A 34 -12.99 -6.20 8.33
C ALA A 34 -13.46 -7.51 7.71
N GLY A 35 -13.18 -8.61 8.39
CA GLY A 35 -13.55 -9.91 7.88
C GLY A 35 -12.57 -10.49 6.87
N VAL A 36 -11.63 -9.69 6.39
CA VAL A 36 -10.60 -10.15 5.46
C VAL A 36 -9.28 -10.32 6.20
N THR A 37 -8.99 -9.38 7.09
CA THR A 37 -7.78 -9.43 7.92
C THR A 37 -8.21 -9.12 9.35
N ASP A 38 -7.29 -9.32 10.30
CA ASP A 38 -7.56 -8.90 11.67
C ASP A 38 -6.82 -7.61 11.98
N TRP A 39 -6.61 -6.78 10.98
CA TRP A 39 -5.94 -5.50 11.19
C TRP A 39 -6.85 -4.54 11.91
N ASP A 40 -6.31 -3.94 12.95
CA ASP A 40 -7.04 -2.88 13.65
C ASP A 40 -6.46 -1.54 13.23
N LYS A 41 -6.96 -0.49 13.83
CA LYS A 41 -6.54 0.86 13.51
C LYS A 41 -5.05 1.05 13.71
N HIS A 42 -4.53 0.52 14.81
CA HIS A 42 -3.12 0.69 15.13
C HIS A 42 -2.23 0.00 14.08
N THR A 43 -2.62 -1.20 13.68
CA THR A 43 -1.86 -1.92 12.67
C THR A 43 -1.82 -1.15 11.37
N LEU A 44 -2.96 -0.58 10.96
CA LEU A 44 -3.00 0.20 9.73
C LEU A 44 -2.15 1.45 9.83
N ILE A 45 -2.14 2.11 10.99
CA ILE A 45 -1.31 3.30 11.17
C ILE A 45 0.15 2.96 10.97
N VAL A 46 0.61 1.86 11.56
CA VAL A 46 2.00 1.44 11.45
C VAL A 46 2.34 1.11 10.00
N MET A 47 1.46 0.37 9.33
CA MET A 47 1.71 0.00 7.95
C MET A 47 1.74 1.20 7.03
N LEU A 48 0.82 2.13 7.22
CA LEU A 48 0.76 3.32 6.37
C LEU A 48 1.97 4.21 6.59
N LYS A 49 2.49 4.29 7.80
CA LYS A 49 3.70 5.06 8.04
C LYS A 49 4.89 4.47 7.31
N ARG A 50 4.99 3.16 7.28
CA ARG A 50 6.02 2.49 6.51
C ARG A 50 5.88 2.77 5.04
N MET A 51 4.66 2.73 4.54
CA MET A 51 4.40 2.95 3.13
C MET A 51 4.67 4.40 2.74
N GLU A 52 4.40 5.34 3.65
CA GLU A 52 4.78 6.72 3.42
C GLU A 52 6.28 6.85 3.30
N ALA A 53 7.01 6.20 4.19
CA ALA A 53 8.47 6.26 4.17
C ALA A 53 9.03 5.67 2.88
N LYS A 54 8.35 4.67 2.33
CA LYS A 54 8.74 4.10 1.05
C LYS A 54 8.34 4.97 -0.14
N GLY A 55 7.51 5.96 0.10
CA GLY A 55 7.06 6.85 -0.97
C GLY A 55 5.97 6.27 -1.85
N VAL A 56 5.27 5.24 -1.38
CA VAL A 56 4.23 4.60 -2.20
C VAL A 56 2.83 5.07 -1.87
N VAL A 57 2.64 5.74 -0.73
CA VAL A 57 1.37 6.38 -0.41
C VAL A 57 1.62 7.77 0.11
N ALA A 58 0.63 8.63 -0.02
CA ALA A 58 0.64 9.96 0.55
C ALA A 58 -0.75 10.22 1.10
N TYR A 59 -0.94 11.36 1.72
CA TYR A 59 -2.26 11.71 2.22
C TYR A 59 -2.49 13.20 2.10
N GLU A 60 -3.77 13.54 2.12
CA GLU A 60 -4.14 14.94 2.19
C GLU A 60 -5.10 15.06 3.36
N THR A 61 -4.98 16.14 4.12
CA THR A 61 -5.82 16.34 5.28
C THR A 61 -7.05 17.13 4.89
N VAL A 62 -8.22 16.55 5.18
CA VAL A 62 -9.47 17.23 4.94
C VAL A 62 -10.19 17.26 6.28
N GLY A 63 -10.40 18.44 6.83
CA GLY A 63 -10.92 18.57 8.18
C GLY A 63 -9.92 17.98 9.15
N ARG A 64 -10.34 16.96 9.89
CA ARG A 64 -9.45 16.33 10.86
C ARG A 64 -8.98 14.97 10.40
N ALA A 65 -9.34 14.57 9.19
CA ALA A 65 -9.03 13.23 8.73
C ALA A 65 -7.98 13.27 7.65
N LYS A 66 -7.09 12.27 7.67
CA LYS A 66 -6.12 12.07 6.62
C LYS A 66 -6.72 11.12 5.60
N HIS A 67 -6.72 11.52 4.35
CA HIS A 67 -7.22 10.71 3.26
C HIS A 67 -6.04 10.20 2.47
N TYR A 68 -5.78 8.92 2.52
CA TYR A 68 -4.61 8.32 1.89
C TYR A 68 -4.90 7.96 0.44
N TYR A 69 -3.89 8.10 -0.39
CA TYR A 69 -4.00 7.75 -1.80
C TYR A 69 -2.68 7.16 -2.27
N PRO A 70 -2.70 6.36 -3.34
CA PRO A 70 -1.48 5.74 -3.82
C PRO A 70 -0.66 6.72 -4.63
N VAL A 71 0.66 6.60 -4.51
CA VAL A 71 1.58 7.35 -5.35
C VAL A 71 2.02 6.41 -6.47
N GLY A 72 1.70 6.74 -7.70
CA GLY A 72 2.03 5.90 -8.82
C GLY A 72 0.85 5.05 -9.26
N LYS A 73 1.02 4.40 -10.38
CA LYS A 73 -0.04 3.60 -10.98
C LYS A 73 0.19 2.13 -10.69
N GLN A 74 -0.91 1.39 -10.64
CA GLN A 74 -0.84 -0.04 -10.37
C GLN A 74 0.09 -0.76 -11.36
N ALA A 75 0.01 -0.39 -12.63
CA ALA A 75 0.81 -1.04 -13.65
C ALA A 75 2.30 -0.94 -13.37
N ASP A 76 2.75 0.20 -12.83
CA ASP A 76 4.15 0.41 -12.54
C ASP A 76 4.65 -0.55 -11.48
N PHE A 77 3.84 -0.77 -10.44
CA PHE A 77 4.22 -1.65 -9.34
C PHE A 77 4.19 -3.11 -9.75
N VAL A 78 3.19 -3.50 -10.50
CA VAL A 78 3.08 -4.87 -10.98
C VAL A 78 4.27 -5.20 -11.88
N GLN A 79 4.64 -4.26 -12.74
CA GLN A 79 5.74 -4.47 -13.64
C GLN A 79 7.06 -4.67 -12.89
N GLN A 80 7.27 -3.90 -11.83
CA GLN A 80 8.48 -4.02 -11.03
C GLN A 80 8.53 -5.37 -10.32
N GLU A 81 7.41 -5.82 -9.78
CA GLU A 81 7.38 -7.10 -9.10
C GLU A 81 7.65 -8.24 -10.06
N THR A 82 7.08 -8.17 -11.25
CA THR A 82 7.30 -9.20 -12.25
C THR A 82 8.75 -9.25 -12.66
N LYS A 83 9.36 -8.09 -12.84
CA LYS A 83 10.76 -8.03 -13.20
C LYS A 83 11.64 -8.64 -12.12
N SER A 84 11.37 -8.33 -10.87
CA SER A 84 12.11 -8.90 -9.76
C SER A 84 11.99 -10.40 -9.71
N PHE A 85 10.79 -10.89 -9.92
CA PHE A 85 10.53 -12.31 -9.92
C PHE A 85 11.34 -13.01 -11.00
N LEU A 86 11.32 -12.47 -12.22
CA LEU A 86 12.04 -13.06 -13.32
C LEU A 86 13.55 -13.03 -13.09
N ASP A 87 14.05 -11.95 -12.52
CA ASP A 87 15.45 -11.87 -12.20
C ASP A 87 15.86 -12.99 -11.26
N ARG A 88 15.07 -13.24 -10.24
CA ARG A 88 15.38 -14.30 -9.28
C ARG A 88 15.37 -15.67 -9.93
N VAL A 89 14.41 -15.89 -10.80
CA VAL A 89 14.28 -17.20 -11.46
C VAL A 89 15.44 -17.43 -12.40
N TYR A 90 15.80 -16.44 -13.21
CA TYR A 90 16.83 -16.65 -14.21
C TYR A 90 18.25 -16.55 -13.67
N ARG A 91 18.42 -15.97 -12.52
CA ARG A 91 19.72 -15.97 -11.92
C ARG A 91 20.03 -17.23 -11.18
N GLY A 92 19.03 -17.97 -10.94
CA GLY A 92 19.16 -19.25 -10.28
C GLY A 92 19.45 -19.13 -8.83
#